data_ae862207ab7562e49319050da43bdea1
#
_entry.id   ae862207ab7562e49319050da43bdea1
#
_cell.length_a   1.000
_cell.length_b   1.000
_cell.length_c   1.000
_cell.angle_alpha   90.00
_cell.angle_beta   90.00
_cell.angle_gamma   90.00
#
_symmetry.space_group_name_H-M   'P 1'
#
loop_
_entity.id
_entity.type
_entity.pdbx_description
1 polymer ?
#
loop_
_entity_poly.entity_id
_entity_poly.type
_entity_poly.pdbx_seq_one_letter_code
_entity_poly.pdbx_strand_id
1 'polypeptide(L)'
;ASTIGLLHGSTEHVPAFRWWSRELGRLVVTNRPADAALVEERTSDGEGLLAGGGVAVSTMFSGDAATSLLVMSRAREGLGPGQMFVHFFASPFVLVRAVVVALGELLKELYQGWQQAVRGVEPRVSRLGWYPVLRAVTNVVLRDLNTTLVAEQLVRGAPVVCVDLVDYDEIAHHA
;
A
#
# COMPACT_ATOMS: atom_id res chain seq x y z
N ALA A 1 -1.80 -5.39 13.00
CA ALA A 1 -0.94 -5.56 14.18
C ALA A 1 0.53 -5.75 13.80
N SER A 2 0.86 -6.59 12.82
CA SER A 2 2.26 -6.87 12.46
C SER A 2 3.06 -5.65 11.99
N THR A 3 2.48 -4.79 11.15
CA THR A 3 3.17 -3.60 10.61
C THR A 3 3.55 -2.60 11.71
N ILE A 4 2.64 -2.33 12.66
CA ILE A 4 2.94 -1.41 13.75
C ILE A 4 3.98 -1.99 14.71
N GLY A 5 3.92 -3.31 14.98
CA GLY A 5 4.92 -4.01 15.79
C GLY A 5 6.31 -3.98 15.14
N LEU A 6 6.39 -4.06 13.81
CA LEU A 6 7.64 -3.92 13.07
C LEU A 6 8.19 -2.49 13.18
N LEU A 7 7.34 -1.49 13.03
CA LEU A 7 7.75 -0.08 12.93
C LEU A 7 8.02 0.57 14.30
N HIS A 8 7.28 0.17 15.34
CA HIS A 8 7.35 0.77 16.69
C HIS A 8 7.71 -0.22 17.80
N GLY A 9 7.98 -1.48 17.47
CA GLY A 9 8.35 -2.49 18.47
C GLY A 9 7.21 -2.94 19.39
N SER A 10 6.01 -2.38 19.29
CA SER A 10 4.86 -2.70 20.14
C SER A 10 3.58 -2.88 19.34
N THR A 11 2.74 -3.81 19.79
CA THR A 11 1.40 -4.04 19.26
C THR A 11 0.30 -3.80 20.30
N GLU A 12 0.66 -3.26 21.46
CA GLU A 12 -0.21 -3.14 22.63
C GLU A 12 -1.52 -2.38 22.33
N HIS A 13 -1.43 -1.33 21.51
CA HIS A 13 -2.58 -0.49 21.16
C HIS A 13 -3.35 -0.95 19.92
N VAL A 14 -2.97 -2.08 19.32
CA VAL A 14 -3.58 -2.61 18.08
C VAL A 14 -3.97 -4.07 18.23
N PRO A 15 -5.09 -4.36 18.91
CA PRO A 15 -5.51 -5.74 19.13
C PRO A 15 -5.93 -6.45 17.83
N ALA A 16 -6.41 -5.70 16.83
CA ALA A 16 -6.88 -6.23 15.56
C ALA A 16 -6.84 -5.17 14.45
N PHE A 17 -7.15 -5.57 13.20
CA PHE A 17 -7.33 -4.63 12.09
C PHE A 17 -8.49 -3.66 12.32
N ARG A 18 -9.54 -4.14 12.99
CA ARG A 18 -10.69 -3.34 13.43
C ARG A 18 -11.19 -3.86 14.77
N TRP A 19 -11.54 -2.94 15.69
CA TRP A 19 -12.08 -3.29 17.01
C TRP A 19 -12.97 -2.18 17.56
N TRP A 20 -13.82 -2.56 18.49
CA TRP A 20 -14.60 -1.59 19.26
C TRP A 20 -13.74 -1.02 20.39
N SER A 21 -13.46 0.26 20.36
CA SER A 21 -12.80 0.94 21.49
C SER A 21 -13.84 1.40 22.51
N ARG A 22 -13.76 0.85 23.72
CA ARG A 22 -14.63 1.25 24.81
C ARG A 22 -14.36 2.68 25.26
N GLU A 23 -13.10 3.10 25.25
CA GLU A 23 -12.65 4.44 25.61
C GLU A 23 -13.23 5.50 24.64
N LEU A 24 -13.17 5.23 23.34
CA LEU A 24 -13.65 6.14 22.30
C LEU A 24 -15.14 5.99 22.02
N GLY A 25 -15.79 4.95 22.53
CA GLY A 25 -17.21 4.64 22.27
C GLY A 25 -17.52 4.37 20.78
N ARG A 26 -16.53 3.94 19.98
CA ARG A 26 -16.69 3.70 18.56
C ARG A 26 -15.80 2.60 17.99
N LEU A 27 -16.13 2.19 16.78
CA LEU A 27 -15.30 1.27 16.01
C LEU A 27 -14.04 2.00 15.52
N VAL A 28 -12.87 1.44 15.81
CA VAL A 28 -11.57 1.86 15.27
C VAL A 28 -11.20 0.92 14.12
N VAL A 29 -10.74 1.48 13.01
CA VAL A 29 -10.40 0.72 11.80
C VAL A 29 -9.08 1.26 11.24
N THR A 30 -8.02 0.48 11.29
CA THR A 30 -6.66 0.95 11.01
C THR A 30 -6.41 1.40 9.57
N ASN A 31 -7.28 1.05 8.60
CA ASN A 31 -7.21 1.58 7.23
C ASN A 31 -7.91 2.94 7.04
N ARG A 32 -8.40 3.56 8.12
CA ARG A 32 -8.91 4.92 8.07
C ARG A 32 -7.82 5.90 8.51
N PRO A 33 -7.54 6.97 7.74
CA PRO A 33 -6.46 7.91 8.07
C PRO A 33 -6.51 8.45 9.50
N ALA A 34 -7.71 8.81 9.98
CA ALA A 34 -7.89 9.34 11.32
C ALA A 34 -7.61 8.30 12.42
N ASP A 35 -7.96 7.05 12.19
CA ASP A 35 -7.76 5.98 13.14
C ASP A 35 -6.30 5.48 13.10
N ALA A 36 -5.68 5.43 11.91
CA ALA A 36 -4.27 5.13 11.78
C ALA A 36 -3.40 6.17 12.49
N ALA A 37 -3.70 7.46 12.30
CA ALA A 37 -2.99 8.54 13.00
C ALA A 37 -3.14 8.44 14.53
N LEU A 38 -4.36 8.23 15.02
CA LEU A 38 -4.63 8.07 16.45
C LEU A 38 -3.86 6.87 17.06
N VAL A 39 -3.83 5.75 16.35
CA VAL A 39 -3.13 4.55 16.79
C VAL A 39 -1.63 4.78 16.82
N GLU A 40 -1.08 5.42 15.79
CA GLU A 40 0.33 5.73 15.74
C GLU A 40 0.74 6.72 16.82
N GLU A 41 -0.04 7.78 17.05
CA GLU A 41 0.19 8.75 18.13
C GLU A 41 0.28 8.09 19.52
N ARG A 42 -0.52 7.04 19.76
CA ARG A 42 -0.53 6.29 21.04
C ARG A 42 0.62 5.29 21.17
N THR A 43 1.19 4.88 20.04
CA THR A 43 2.21 3.81 20.01
C THR A 43 3.62 4.37 19.86
N SER A 44 3.75 5.49 19.14
CA SER A 44 5.03 6.15 18.88
C SER A 44 5.62 6.72 20.17
N ASP A 45 6.88 6.44 20.39
CA ASP A 45 7.74 7.07 21.40
C ASP A 45 8.79 8.00 20.76
N GLY A 46 8.73 8.19 19.44
CA GLY A 46 9.69 8.97 18.66
C GLY A 46 10.95 8.20 18.27
N GLU A 47 11.08 6.94 18.66
CA GLU A 47 12.23 6.08 18.37
C GLU A 47 11.88 4.88 17.47
N GLY A 48 10.84 5.04 16.65
CA GLY A 48 10.45 4.02 15.68
C GLY A 48 11.57 3.64 14.72
N LEU A 49 11.40 2.51 14.04
CA LEU A 49 12.41 1.92 13.14
C LEU A 49 12.94 2.92 12.09
N LEU A 50 12.15 3.90 11.69
CA LEU A 50 12.49 4.87 10.65
C LEU A 50 12.86 6.26 11.20
N ALA A 51 12.92 6.46 12.52
CA ALA A 51 13.26 7.74 13.15
C ALA A 51 14.65 8.26 12.77
N GLY A 52 15.62 7.37 12.52
CA GLY A 52 17.01 7.69 12.16
C GLY A 52 17.21 8.11 10.69
N GLY A 53 16.26 8.82 10.08
CA GLY A 53 16.33 9.25 8.67
C GLY A 53 15.79 8.23 7.67
N GLY A 54 15.08 7.23 8.16
CA GLY A 54 14.35 6.27 7.31
C GLY A 54 13.16 6.90 6.59
N VAL A 55 12.65 6.21 5.60
CA VAL A 55 11.53 6.64 4.76
C VAL A 55 10.43 5.59 4.75
N ALA A 56 9.19 6.03 4.95
CA ALA A 56 7.99 5.21 4.82
C ALA A 56 7.32 5.46 3.45
N VAL A 57 7.00 4.39 2.71
CA VAL A 57 6.34 4.47 1.40
C VAL A 57 5.13 3.55 1.37
N SER A 58 3.95 4.09 1.11
CA SER A 58 2.68 3.34 1.00
C SER A 58 2.35 2.45 2.19
N THR A 59 2.86 2.79 3.37
CA THR A 59 2.63 2.03 4.61
C THR A 59 1.40 2.56 5.35
N MET A 60 0.88 1.74 6.26
CA MET A 60 -0.22 2.14 7.14
C MET A 60 0.23 3.13 8.22
N PHE A 61 1.45 2.98 8.73
CA PHE A 61 2.07 3.78 9.77
C PHE A 61 3.41 4.34 9.32
N SER A 62 3.83 5.47 9.88
CA SER A 62 5.08 6.14 9.49
C SER A 62 6.33 5.54 10.11
N GLY A 63 6.22 4.90 11.28
CA GLY A 63 7.39 4.40 12.02
C GLY A 63 8.37 5.50 12.42
N ASP A 64 7.84 6.70 12.71
CA ASP A 64 8.57 7.92 13.04
C ASP A 64 9.50 8.44 11.94
N ALA A 65 9.22 8.04 10.68
CA ALA A 65 9.96 8.53 9.53
C ALA A 65 9.79 10.05 9.36
N ALA A 66 10.89 10.76 9.12
CA ALA A 66 10.87 12.18 8.75
C ALA A 66 10.27 12.40 7.35
N THR A 67 10.39 11.41 6.48
CA THR A 67 9.80 11.43 5.12
C THR A 67 8.78 10.31 5.00
N SER A 68 7.52 10.68 4.75
CA SER A 68 6.40 9.76 4.60
C SER A 68 5.70 10.02 3.26
N LEU A 69 5.66 9.00 2.39
CA LEU A 69 5.07 9.08 1.06
C LEU A 69 3.90 8.09 0.97
N LEU A 70 2.70 8.59 0.71
CA LEU A 70 1.48 7.76 0.64
C LEU A 70 1.18 6.99 1.93
N VAL A 71 1.57 7.52 3.09
CA VAL A 71 1.38 6.87 4.40
C VAL A 71 0.01 7.20 4.95
N MET A 72 -0.73 6.18 5.40
CA MET A 72 -2.13 6.31 5.83
C MET A 72 -2.27 7.19 7.09
N SER A 73 -1.43 7.00 8.09
CA SER A 73 -1.45 7.79 9.33
C SER A 73 -1.12 9.27 9.12
N ARG A 74 -0.35 9.60 8.07
CA ARG A 74 0.04 10.96 7.68
C ARG A 74 -0.82 11.55 6.56
N ALA A 75 -1.88 10.90 6.14
CA ALA A 75 -2.71 11.32 5.00
C ALA A 75 -3.34 12.71 5.17
N ARG A 76 -3.51 13.19 6.40
CA ARG A 76 -4.00 14.54 6.70
C ARG A 76 -2.95 15.63 6.45
N GLU A 77 -1.68 15.31 6.54
CA GLU A 77 -0.56 16.21 6.26
C GLU A 77 -0.28 16.34 4.76
N GLY A 78 -0.94 15.52 3.96
CA GLY A 78 -0.81 15.41 2.52
C GLY A 78 -0.22 14.05 2.12
N LEU A 79 -0.72 13.47 1.04
CA LEU A 79 -0.22 12.19 0.53
C LEU A 79 1.15 12.31 -0.17
N GLY A 80 1.65 13.50 -0.28
CA GLY A 80 2.96 14.03 -0.59
C GLY A 80 3.98 13.31 -1.46
N PRO A 81 3.67 12.66 -2.60
CA PRO A 81 4.75 12.34 -3.53
C PRO A 81 5.22 13.57 -4.33
N GLY A 82 4.61 14.76 -4.10
CA GLY A 82 5.08 16.02 -4.66
C GLY A 82 5.31 16.00 -6.16
N GLN A 83 6.38 16.65 -6.58
CA GLN A 83 6.76 16.78 -7.99
C GLN A 83 7.08 15.45 -8.68
N MET A 84 7.50 14.42 -7.94
CA MET A 84 7.84 13.10 -8.52
C MET A 84 6.63 12.36 -9.07
N PHE A 85 5.47 12.46 -8.42
CA PHE A 85 4.22 11.91 -8.95
C PHE A 85 3.90 12.55 -10.32
N VAL A 86 4.08 13.88 -10.42
CA VAL A 86 3.89 14.60 -11.69
C VAL A 86 4.92 14.16 -12.73
N HIS A 87 6.19 14.02 -12.36
CA HIS A 87 7.24 13.56 -13.28
C HIS A 87 7.03 12.12 -13.74
N PHE A 88 6.60 11.23 -12.85
CA PHE A 88 6.28 9.84 -13.18
C PHE A 88 5.19 9.78 -14.26
N PHE A 89 4.07 10.48 -14.06
CA PHE A 89 2.97 10.48 -15.03
C PHE A 89 3.23 11.39 -16.26
N ALA A 90 4.10 12.36 -16.16
CA ALA A 90 4.48 13.20 -17.29
C ALA A 90 5.48 12.54 -18.28
N SER A 91 6.12 11.44 -17.87
CA SER A 91 7.01 10.70 -18.76
C SER A 91 6.21 9.84 -19.74
N PRO A 92 6.25 10.13 -21.06
CA PRO A 92 5.50 9.34 -22.04
C PRO A 92 5.97 7.88 -22.10
N PHE A 93 7.23 7.61 -21.80
CA PHE A 93 7.77 6.25 -21.74
C PHE A 93 7.15 5.45 -20.58
N VAL A 94 7.04 6.04 -19.39
CA VAL A 94 6.42 5.40 -18.21
C VAL A 94 4.95 5.16 -18.46
N LEU A 95 4.25 6.12 -19.05
CA LEU A 95 2.83 5.99 -19.38
C LEU A 95 2.59 4.86 -20.39
N VAL A 96 3.36 4.82 -21.50
CA VAL A 96 3.25 3.77 -22.51
C VAL A 96 3.56 2.39 -21.90
N ARG A 97 4.62 2.29 -21.10
CA ARG A 97 4.96 1.06 -20.40
C ARG A 97 3.83 0.62 -19.46
N ALA A 98 3.27 1.52 -18.67
CA ALA A 98 2.16 1.23 -17.75
C ALA A 98 0.92 0.72 -18.51
N VAL A 99 0.58 1.35 -19.64
CA VAL A 99 -0.54 0.91 -20.49
C VAL A 99 -0.28 -0.48 -21.08
N VAL A 100 0.90 -0.74 -21.63
CA VAL A 100 1.26 -2.03 -22.23
C VAL A 100 1.21 -3.16 -21.17
N VAL A 101 1.76 -2.91 -19.98
CA VAL A 101 1.75 -3.90 -18.89
C VAL A 101 0.33 -4.10 -18.35
N ALA A 102 -0.47 -3.04 -18.23
CA ALA A 102 -1.88 -3.13 -17.81
C ALA A 102 -2.71 -3.95 -18.82
N LEU A 103 -2.51 -3.75 -20.12
CA LEU A 103 -3.14 -4.57 -21.15
C LEU A 103 -2.70 -6.03 -21.07
N GLY A 104 -1.41 -6.29 -20.80
CA GLY A 104 -0.89 -7.64 -20.60
C GLY A 104 -1.53 -8.33 -19.39
N GLU A 105 -1.68 -7.63 -18.27
CA GLU A 105 -2.37 -8.17 -17.09
C GLU A 105 -3.85 -8.44 -17.37
N LEU A 106 -4.53 -7.55 -18.09
CA LEU A 106 -5.92 -7.76 -18.49
C LEU A 106 -6.10 -9.00 -19.35
N LEU A 107 -5.24 -9.19 -20.37
CA LEU A 107 -5.27 -10.37 -21.24
C LEU A 107 -4.98 -11.66 -20.46
N LYS A 108 -4.03 -11.61 -19.52
CA LYS A 108 -3.69 -12.72 -18.62
C LYS A 108 -4.89 -13.10 -17.73
N GLU A 109 -5.60 -12.12 -17.17
CA GLU A 109 -6.79 -12.38 -16.35
C GLU A 109 -7.91 -13.04 -17.16
N LEU A 110 -8.16 -12.57 -18.37
CA LEU A 110 -9.14 -13.16 -19.28
C LEU A 110 -8.76 -14.59 -19.64
N TYR A 111 -7.48 -14.83 -19.97
CA TYR A 111 -6.97 -16.17 -20.29
C TYR A 111 -7.09 -17.12 -19.09
N GLN A 112 -6.71 -16.66 -17.88
CA GLN A 112 -6.84 -17.47 -16.67
C GLN A 112 -8.31 -17.77 -16.33
N GLY A 113 -9.21 -16.79 -16.52
CA GLY A 113 -10.65 -16.98 -16.36
C GLY A 113 -11.20 -18.05 -17.31
N TRP A 114 -10.80 -18.01 -18.58
CA TRP A 114 -11.14 -19.02 -19.57
C TRP A 114 -10.57 -20.40 -19.21
N GLN A 115 -9.30 -20.47 -18.81
CA GLN A 115 -8.65 -21.72 -18.43
C GLN A 115 -9.31 -22.36 -17.19
N GLN A 116 -9.69 -21.58 -16.19
CA GLN A 116 -10.43 -22.08 -15.03
C GLN A 116 -11.83 -22.58 -15.40
N ALA A 117 -12.49 -21.90 -16.35
CA ALA A 117 -13.79 -22.35 -16.86
C ALA A 117 -13.70 -23.68 -17.56
N VAL A 118 -12.69 -23.88 -18.42
CA VAL A 118 -12.46 -25.13 -19.16
C VAL A 118 -12.07 -26.28 -18.23
N ARG A 119 -11.28 -25.99 -17.17
CA ARG A 119 -10.83 -27.00 -16.21
C ARG A 119 -11.84 -27.33 -15.11
N GLY A 120 -12.99 -26.62 -15.05
CA GLY A 120 -14.02 -26.84 -14.05
C GLY A 120 -13.56 -26.57 -12.59
N VAL A 121 -12.61 -25.66 -12.39
CA VAL A 121 -12.09 -25.32 -11.06
C VAL A 121 -13.15 -24.59 -10.25
N GLU A 122 -13.41 -25.03 -9.02
CA GLU A 122 -14.31 -24.38 -8.04
C GLU A 122 -13.62 -24.31 -6.67
N PRO A 123 -13.86 -23.24 -5.87
CA PRO A 123 -14.67 -22.06 -6.16
C PRO A 123 -14.02 -21.14 -7.20
N ARG A 124 -14.84 -20.47 -8.03
CA ARG A 124 -14.39 -19.51 -9.03
C ARG A 124 -14.61 -18.08 -8.55
N VAL A 125 -13.56 -17.27 -8.63
CA VAL A 125 -13.72 -15.81 -8.53
C VAL A 125 -14.26 -15.30 -9.87
N SER A 126 -15.31 -14.46 -9.83
CA SER A 126 -15.82 -13.82 -11.04
C SER A 126 -14.78 -12.86 -11.59
N ARG A 127 -14.13 -13.22 -12.69
CA ARG A 127 -13.13 -12.40 -13.39
C ARG A 127 -13.74 -11.57 -14.51
N LEU A 128 -15.07 -11.43 -14.50
CA LEU A 128 -15.82 -10.62 -15.45
C LEU A 128 -16.24 -9.30 -14.78
N GLY A 129 -16.20 -8.20 -15.56
CA GLY A 129 -16.60 -6.88 -15.08
C GLY A 129 -15.43 -5.96 -14.72
N TRP A 130 -15.58 -5.19 -13.66
CA TRP A 130 -14.64 -4.15 -13.25
C TRP A 130 -13.37 -4.68 -12.55
N TYR A 131 -13.42 -5.90 -12.02
CA TYR A 131 -12.32 -6.54 -11.27
C TYR A 131 -10.98 -6.63 -12.03
N PRO A 132 -10.91 -7.11 -13.29
CA PRO A 132 -9.65 -7.16 -14.04
C PRO A 132 -9.04 -5.77 -14.27
N VAL A 133 -9.87 -4.75 -14.46
CA VAL A 133 -9.40 -3.37 -14.66
C VAL A 133 -8.84 -2.82 -13.35
N LEU A 134 -9.55 -3.00 -12.25
CA LEU A 134 -9.09 -2.59 -10.92
C LEU A 134 -7.74 -3.25 -10.60
N ARG A 135 -7.63 -4.55 -10.86
CA ARG A 135 -6.40 -5.31 -10.65
C ARG A 135 -5.24 -4.85 -11.55
N ALA A 136 -5.51 -4.56 -12.82
CA ALA A 136 -4.50 -4.02 -13.72
C ALA A 136 -3.98 -2.67 -13.22
N VAL A 137 -4.86 -1.79 -12.75
CA VAL A 137 -4.48 -0.48 -12.21
C VAL A 137 -3.68 -0.64 -10.90
N THR A 138 -4.17 -1.43 -9.95
CA THR A 138 -3.48 -1.59 -8.66
C THR A 138 -2.13 -2.28 -8.82
N ASN A 139 -2.05 -3.40 -9.55
CA ASN A 139 -0.82 -4.16 -9.70
C ASN A 139 0.24 -3.46 -10.56
N VAL A 140 -0.16 -2.65 -11.54
CA VAL A 140 0.80 -2.01 -12.46
C VAL A 140 1.14 -0.62 -11.96
N VAL A 141 0.13 0.24 -11.78
CA VAL A 141 0.37 1.66 -11.47
C VAL A 141 0.92 1.83 -10.05
N LEU A 142 0.29 1.20 -9.05
CA LEU A 142 0.75 1.35 -7.66
C LEU A 142 2.10 0.67 -7.43
N ARG A 143 2.34 -0.50 -8.02
CA ARG A 143 3.63 -1.17 -7.90
C ARG A 143 4.76 -0.37 -8.56
N ASP A 144 4.54 0.11 -9.77
CA ASP A 144 5.55 0.90 -10.48
C ASP A 144 5.80 2.24 -9.78
N LEU A 145 4.75 2.87 -9.24
CA LEU A 145 4.87 4.08 -8.43
C LEU A 145 5.69 3.80 -7.15
N ASN A 146 5.34 2.78 -6.39
CA ASN A 146 6.06 2.41 -5.17
C ASN A 146 7.52 2.07 -5.46
N THR A 147 7.79 1.30 -6.52
CA THR A 147 9.16 0.96 -6.93
C THR A 147 9.96 2.20 -7.28
N THR A 148 9.35 3.16 -7.99
CA THR A 148 10.00 4.41 -8.36
C THR A 148 10.29 5.28 -7.13
N LEU A 149 9.33 5.40 -6.21
CA LEU A 149 9.52 6.15 -4.96
C LEU A 149 10.63 5.55 -4.11
N VAL A 150 10.66 4.23 -3.96
CA VAL A 150 11.73 3.51 -3.22
C VAL A 150 13.08 3.76 -3.86
N ALA A 151 13.20 3.58 -5.20
CA ALA A 151 14.46 3.78 -5.90
C ALA A 151 14.98 5.23 -5.74
N GLU A 152 14.09 6.21 -5.81
CA GLU A 152 14.45 7.60 -5.57
C GLU A 152 15.01 7.84 -4.16
N GLN A 153 14.33 7.32 -3.13
CA GLN A 153 14.77 7.52 -1.76
C GLN A 153 16.12 6.84 -1.49
N LEU A 154 16.36 5.68 -2.08
CA LEU A 154 17.67 5.01 -2.01
C LEU A 154 18.78 5.83 -2.70
N VAL A 155 18.49 6.39 -3.88
CA VAL A 155 19.44 7.28 -4.59
C VAL A 155 19.71 8.55 -3.79
N ARG A 156 18.74 9.06 -3.05
CA ARG A 156 18.91 10.22 -2.14
C ARG A 156 19.68 9.87 -0.86
N GLY A 157 20.01 8.61 -0.66
CA GLY A 157 20.80 8.16 0.47
C GLY A 157 20.01 7.82 1.73
N ALA A 158 18.71 7.51 1.61
CA ALA A 158 17.93 7.02 2.73
C ALA A 158 18.54 5.74 3.30
N PRO A 159 18.85 5.69 4.61
CA PRO A 159 19.50 4.51 5.23
C PRO A 159 18.58 3.30 5.27
N VAL A 160 17.27 3.52 5.39
CA VAL A 160 16.25 2.47 5.42
C VAL A 160 15.00 2.98 4.70
N VAL A 161 14.41 2.16 3.87
CA VAL A 161 13.10 2.44 3.25
C VAL A 161 12.17 1.29 3.57
N CYS A 162 11.05 1.58 4.22
CA CYS A 162 9.98 0.63 4.45
C CYS A 162 8.87 0.88 3.43
N VAL A 163 8.49 -0.15 2.68
CA VAL A 163 7.41 -0.08 1.68
C VAL A 163 6.43 -1.23 1.87
N ASP A 164 5.15 -0.94 1.72
CA ASP A 164 4.10 -1.94 1.68
C ASP A 164 3.60 -2.10 0.23
N LEU A 165 3.70 -3.33 -0.30
CA LEU A 165 3.27 -3.68 -1.65
C LEU A 165 1.90 -4.35 -1.56
N VAL A 166 0.85 -3.53 -1.58
CA VAL A 166 -0.55 -3.95 -1.39
C VAL A 166 -1.12 -4.85 -2.49
N ASP A 167 -0.44 -4.98 -3.63
CA ASP A 167 -0.88 -5.78 -4.77
C ASP A 167 -1.02 -7.27 -4.44
N TYR A 168 -0.11 -7.82 -3.63
CA TYR A 168 -0.16 -9.22 -3.22
C TYR A 168 -1.29 -9.52 -2.24
N ASP A 169 -1.53 -8.62 -1.30
CA ASP A 169 -2.56 -8.77 -0.27
C ASP A 169 -3.97 -8.78 -0.89
N GLU A 170 -4.23 -7.88 -1.84
CA GLU A 170 -5.49 -7.82 -2.60
C GLU A 170 -5.76 -9.15 -3.35
N ILE A 171 -4.73 -9.74 -3.95
CA ILE A 171 -4.84 -11.02 -4.66
C ILE A 171 -5.13 -12.16 -3.70
N ALA A 172 -4.46 -12.21 -2.55
CA ALA A 172 -4.61 -13.27 -1.57
C ALA A 172 -6.00 -13.29 -0.92
N HIS A 173 -6.64 -12.13 -0.80
CA HIS A 173 -8.00 -12.02 -0.25
C HIS A 173 -9.09 -12.42 -1.25
N HIS A 174 -8.80 -12.46 -2.54
CA HIS A 174 -9.74 -12.80 -3.61
C HIS A 174 -9.47 -14.16 -4.28
N ALA A 175 -8.45 -14.89 -3.84
CA ALA A 175 -8.12 -16.26 -4.29
C ALA A 175 -8.73 -17.30 -3.38
#